data_b489fbf8676677e915f34b92f30cebdc
#
_entry.id   b489fbf8676677e915f34b92f30cebdc
#
_cell.length_a   1.000
_cell.length_b   1.000
_cell.length_c   1.000
_cell.angle_alpha   90.00
_cell.angle_beta   90.00
_cell.angle_gamma   90.00
#
_symmetry.space_group_name_H-M   'P 1'
#
loop_
_entity.id
_entity.type
_entity.pdbx_description
1 polymer ?
#
loop_
_entity_poly.entity_id
_entity_poly.type
_entity_poly.pdbx_seq_one_letter_code
_entity_poly.pdbx_strand_id
1 'polypeptide(L)'
;MTEYRKEILSRISESEFSEALLLEYLDGVVFAVSGEDRLFRFTEFLAGKLNNFIDFEKLSYSENIASVVDKLIPEENRETLKRRLSLETVAEKLKTEDIYNVDFHASRFLKRKNVYKRVSYRYMDKNRDVIVITCEDTSNYILSDIDPLTGIYNLNGFHKNVKKWIKEHPGKKYRVQRYNIDKFRDINGIYGYELGNKLLADCGKHMRKHDTPDSFSAHLNADHFVRFCSEDSLSPQEYYDGFAESFAGYALKIPLSIHMGIYDLCEPDCNSYTMSYKALLALQATKGKFNRPIAYYKKGMMGVELEQQEFLNDLDRAIEKEEFKVWFQPQVNYSTKRLIGAEALIR
;
A
#
# COMPACT_ATOMS: atom_id res chain seq x y z
N MET A 1 -40.71 -15.56 22.28
CA MET A 1 -39.58 -14.67 22.54
C MET A 1 -39.19 -14.87 23.97
N THR A 2 -38.04 -15.49 24.25
CA THR A 2 -37.65 -15.86 25.63
C THR A 2 -37.41 -14.59 26.46
N GLU A 3 -37.67 -14.65 27.74
CA GLU A 3 -37.47 -13.59 28.75
C GLU A 3 -36.05 -13.01 28.68
N TYR A 4 -35.06 -13.87 28.41
CA TYR A 4 -33.68 -13.55 28.18
C TYR A 4 -33.45 -12.57 27.00
N ARG A 5 -34.20 -12.70 25.91
CA ARG A 5 -34.13 -11.78 24.75
C ARG A 5 -34.67 -10.38 25.11
N LYS A 6 -35.67 -10.30 26.02
CA LYS A 6 -36.20 -9.02 26.53
C LYS A 6 -35.21 -8.33 27.45
N GLU A 7 -34.49 -9.10 28.27
CA GLU A 7 -33.49 -8.58 29.20
C GLU A 7 -32.26 -8.02 28.43
N ILE A 8 -31.79 -8.71 27.39
CA ILE A 8 -30.71 -8.20 26.53
C ILE A 8 -31.16 -6.95 25.75
N LEU A 9 -32.41 -6.93 25.26
CA LEU A 9 -32.98 -5.75 24.60
C LEU A 9 -33.03 -4.53 25.52
N SER A 10 -33.37 -4.69 26.81
CA SER A 10 -33.39 -3.59 27.78
C SER A 10 -31.97 -3.03 28.02
N ARG A 11 -30.97 -3.88 28.05
CA ARG A 11 -29.56 -3.47 28.24
C ARG A 11 -28.98 -2.73 27.04
N ILE A 12 -29.42 -3.05 25.81
CA ILE A 12 -28.99 -2.36 24.60
C ILE A 12 -29.62 -0.97 24.47
N SER A 13 -30.88 -0.80 24.94
CA SER A 13 -31.54 0.50 24.92
C SER A 13 -30.94 1.50 25.91
N GLU A 14 -30.21 1.03 26.91
CA GLU A 14 -29.51 1.85 27.91
C GLU A 14 -28.07 2.19 27.53
N SER A 15 -27.47 1.49 26.54
CA SER A 15 -26.15 1.83 26.03
C SER A 15 -26.26 2.90 24.95
N GLU A 16 -25.43 3.94 25.00
CA GLU A 16 -25.33 5.10 24.10
C GLU A 16 -25.08 4.78 22.60
N PHE A 17 -25.59 3.66 22.13
CA PHE A 17 -25.53 3.29 20.71
C PHE A 17 -26.73 3.92 19.97
N SER A 18 -26.53 5.10 19.43
CA SER A 18 -27.47 5.66 18.45
C SER A 18 -27.49 4.76 17.20
N GLU A 19 -28.63 4.12 16.93
CA GLU A 19 -28.85 3.23 15.78
C GLU A 19 -28.41 3.85 14.43
N ALA A 20 -28.52 5.17 14.30
CA ALA A 20 -28.15 5.91 13.09
C ALA A 20 -26.64 5.92 12.84
N LEU A 21 -25.80 5.98 13.88
CA LEU A 21 -24.34 6.04 13.74
C LEU A 21 -23.74 4.68 13.35
N LEU A 22 -24.40 3.59 13.76
CA LEU A 22 -23.93 2.23 13.45
C LEU A 22 -24.13 1.83 12.00
N LEU A 23 -25.19 2.33 11.35
CA LEU A 23 -25.57 1.87 10.01
C LEU A 23 -24.94 2.63 8.89
N GLU A 24 -24.36 3.80 9.15
CA GLU A 24 -23.66 4.57 8.13
C GLU A 24 -22.35 3.89 7.72
N TYR A 25 -21.69 3.18 8.64
CA TYR A 25 -20.36 2.57 8.46
C TYR A 25 -20.37 1.04 8.47
N LEU A 26 -21.42 0.40 9.01
CA LEU A 26 -21.48 -1.06 9.17
C LEU A 26 -22.40 -1.71 8.11
N ASP A 27 -21.99 -2.88 7.65
CA ASP A 27 -22.88 -3.72 6.83
C ASP A 27 -23.93 -4.45 7.65
N GLY A 28 -23.75 -4.50 8.95
CA GLY A 28 -24.70 -5.03 9.90
C GLY A 28 -24.07 -5.42 11.24
N VAL A 29 -24.95 -5.63 12.22
CA VAL A 29 -24.63 -6.06 13.59
C VAL A 29 -25.48 -7.28 13.91
N VAL A 30 -24.84 -8.34 14.36
CA VAL A 30 -25.47 -9.55 14.84
C VAL A 30 -24.86 -9.97 16.18
N PHE A 31 -25.47 -10.91 16.88
CA PHE A 31 -25.09 -11.28 18.22
C PHE A 31 -24.99 -12.79 18.34
N ALA A 32 -24.07 -13.25 19.18
CA ALA A 32 -23.94 -14.64 19.57
C ALA A 32 -23.95 -14.74 21.10
N VAL A 33 -24.47 -15.86 21.62
CA VAL A 33 -24.41 -16.18 23.04
C VAL A 33 -23.12 -16.93 23.31
N SER A 34 -22.39 -16.50 24.36
CA SER A 34 -21.15 -17.15 24.74
C SER A 34 -21.41 -18.61 25.14
N GLY A 35 -20.68 -19.55 24.50
CA GLY A 35 -20.86 -20.97 24.74
C GLY A 35 -21.99 -21.67 23.97
N GLU A 36 -22.77 -20.93 23.17
CA GLU A 36 -23.83 -21.49 22.31
C GLU A 36 -23.48 -21.28 20.82
N ASP A 37 -23.66 -22.32 20.02
CA ASP A 37 -23.50 -22.25 18.55
C ASP A 37 -24.73 -21.65 17.89
N ARG A 38 -25.06 -20.40 18.27
CA ARG A 38 -26.27 -19.72 17.80
C ARG A 38 -26.06 -18.23 17.56
N LEU A 39 -26.60 -17.75 16.42
CA LEU A 39 -26.71 -16.33 16.10
C LEU A 39 -28.12 -15.82 16.35
N PHE A 40 -28.24 -14.56 16.70
CA PHE A 40 -29.50 -13.84 16.74
C PHE A 40 -29.34 -12.38 16.27
N ARG A 41 -30.48 -11.79 15.88
CA ARG A 41 -30.59 -10.37 15.54
C ARG A 41 -31.68 -9.74 16.38
N PHE A 42 -31.52 -8.49 16.73
CA PHE A 42 -32.56 -7.75 17.42
C PHE A 42 -33.65 -7.26 16.46
N THR A 43 -33.21 -6.65 15.37
CA THR A 43 -34.10 -6.21 14.28
C THR A 43 -33.46 -6.55 12.92
N GLU A 44 -34.28 -6.63 11.89
CA GLU A 44 -33.78 -6.79 10.51
C GLU A 44 -32.92 -5.60 10.08
N PHE A 45 -33.25 -4.43 10.59
CA PHE A 45 -32.54 -3.20 10.32
C PHE A 45 -31.09 -3.28 10.84
N LEU A 46 -30.85 -3.67 12.07
CA LEU A 46 -29.49 -3.82 12.64
C LEU A 46 -28.66 -4.90 11.95
N ALA A 47 -29.28 -6.00 11.53
CA ALA A 47 -28.57 -7.00 10.78
C ALA A 47 -28.18 -6.52 9.36
N GLY A 48 -28.86 -5.48 8.86
CA GLY A 48 -28.49 -4.78 7.62
C GLY A 48 -28.27 -5.73 6.45
N LYS A 49 -27.15 -5.58 5.76
CA LYS A 49 -26.80 -6.43 4.61
C LYS A 49 -26.55 -7.88 4.98
N LEU A 50 -26.28 -8.20 6.25
CA LEU A 50 -26.06 -9.57 6.71
C LEU A 50 -27.33 -10.44 6.60
N ASN A 51 -28.51 -9.84 6.60
CA ASN A 51 -29.76 -10.55 6.33
C ASN A 51 -29.77 -11.30 5.00
N ASN A 52 -28.95 -10.91 4.03
CA ASN A 52 -28.85 -11.58 2.74
C ASN A 52 -27.97 -12.86 2.76
N PHE A 53 -27.25 -13.08 3.86
CA PHE A 53 -26.24 -14.15 3.95
C PHE A 53 -26.48 -15.08 5.13
N ILE A 54 -27.12 -14.60 6.20
CA ILE A 54 -27.30 -15.32 7.47
C ILE A 54 -28.75 -15.79 7.60
N ASP A 55 -28.91 -17.09 7.84
CA ASP A 55 -30.19 -17.67 8.20
C ASP A 55 -30.29 -17.81 9.73
N PHE A 56 -31.00 -16.88 10.34
CA PHE A 56 -31.13 -16.80 11.80
C PHE A 56 -32.10 -17.84 12.40
N GLU A 57 -32.87 -18.52 11.58
CA GLU A 57 -33.93 -19.42 12.05
C GLU A 57 -33.53 -20.90 11.93
N LYS A 58 -32.81 -21.25 10.86
CA LYS A 58 -32.55 -22.64 10.51
C LYS A 58 -31.13 -23.09 10.77
N LEU A 59 -30.15 -22.14 10.75
CA LEU A 59 -28.74 -22.48 10.82
C LEU A 59 -28.12 -22.03 12.14
N SER A 60 -27.23 -22.84 12.68
CA SER A 60 -26.36 -22.46 13.78
C SER A 60 -25.34 -21.40 13.36
N TYR A 61 -24.60 -20.84 14.32
CA TYR A 61 -23.49 -19.93 14.01
C TYR A 61 -22.48 -20.57 13.04
N SER A 62 -22.01 -21.78 13.37
CA SER A 62 -21.00 -22.47 12.59
C SER A 62 -21.47 -22.79 11.17
N GLU A 63 -22.72 -23.19 10.99
CA GLU A 63 -23.31 -23.44 9.68
C GLU A 63 -23.45 -22.17 8.84
N ASN A 64 -23.88 -21.07 9.49
CA ASN A 64 -23.93 -19.75 8.84
C ASN A 64 -22.54 -19.30 8.35
N ILE A 65 -21.52 -19.39 9.23
CA ILE A 65 -20.13 -19.01 8.85
C ILE A 65 -19.63 -19.89 7.71
N ALA A 66 -19.84 -21.21 7.77
CA ALA A 66 -19.46 -22.13 6.67
C ALA A 66 -20.14 -21.71 5.35
N SER A 67 -21.46 -21.48 5.37
CA SER A 67 -22.22 -21.08 4.19
C SER A 67 -21.73 -19.74 3.59
N VAL A 68 -21.47 -18.74 4.44
CA VAL A 68 -20.98 -17.43 4.01
C VAL A 68 -19.58 -17.54 3.41
N VAL A 69 -18.67 -18.23 4.09
CA VAL A 69 -17.29 -18.42 3.62
C VAL A 69 -17.24 -19.16 2.29
N ASP A 70 -18.00 -20.26 2.16
CA ASP A 70 -18.02 -21.05 0.92
C ASP A 70 -18.57 -20.29 -0.29
N LYS A 71 -19.50 -19.36 -0.05
CA LYS A 71 -20.11 -18.52 -1.11
C LYS A 71 -19.25 -17.33 -1.53
N LEU A 72 -18.51 -16.74 -0.60
CA LEU A 72 -17.89 -15.42 -0.81
C LEU A 72 -16.37 -15.48 -0.94
N ILE A 73 -15.71 -16.51 -0.42
CA ILE A 73 -14.28 -16.57 -0.25
C ILE A 73 -13.64 -17.53 -1.26
N PRO A 74 -12.50 -17.16 -1.88
CA PRO A 74 -11.71 -18.07 -2.70
C PRO A 74 -11.34 -19.36 -1.95
N GLU A 75 -11.33 -20.49 -2.65
CA GLU A 75 -11.19 -21.83 -2.07
C GLU A 75 -9.95 -21.97 -1.19
N GLU A 76 -8.82 -21.42 -1.63
CA GLU A 76 -7.54 -21.45 -0.93
C GLU A 76 -7.56 -20.81 0.46
N ASN A 77 -8.51 -19.92 0.74
CA ASN A 77 -8.59 -19.16 1.99
C ASN A 77 -9.71 -19.62 2.94
N ARG A 78 -10.60 -20.53 2.49
CA ARG A 78 -11.83 -20.90 3.20
C ARG A 78 -11.56 -21.52 4.57
N GLU A 79 -10.73 -22.55 4.63
CA GLU A 79 -10.46 -23.28 5.88
C GLU A 79 -9.77 -22.39 6.92
N THR A 80 -8.82 -21.57 6.47
CA THR A 80 -8.16 -20.59 7.37
C THR A 80 -9.16 -19.59 7.92
N LEU A 81 -10.08 -19.09 7.09
CA LEU A 81 -11.07 -18.11 7.54
C LEU A 81 -12.13 -18.73 8.44
N LYS A 82 -12.64 -19.92 8.12
CA LYS A 82 -13.59 -20.66 8.99
C LYS A 82 -13.00 -20.84 10.39
N ARG A 83 -11.75 -21.28 10.49
CA ARG A 83 -11.05 -21.43 11.78
C ARG A 83 -10.95 -20.10 12.54
N ARG A 84 -10.55 -19.02 11.86
CA ARG A 84 -10.43 -17.69 12.49
C ARG A 84 -11.77 -17.14 12.98
N LEU A 85 -12.85 -17.46 12.29
CA LEU A 85 -14.20 -17.02 12.64
C LEU A 85 -14.93 -18.01 13.60
N SER A 86 -14.35 -19.16 13.94
CA SER A 86 -14.98 -20.13 14.85
C SER A 86 -15.18 -19.50 16.25
N LEU A 87 -16.30 -19.82 16.92
CA LEU A 87 -16.57 -19.34 18.27
C LEU A 87 -15.50 -19.75 19.28
N GLU A 88 -14.87 -20.91 19.08
CA GLU A 88 -13.75 -21.37 19.89
C GLU A 88 -12.55 -20.40 19.78
N THR A 89 -12.14 -20.07 18.56
CA THR A 89 -11.06 -19.11 18.32
C THR A 89 -11.42 -17.71 18.84
N VAL A 90 -12.66 -17.28 18.59
CA VAL A 90 -13.16 -15.96 19.08
C VAL A 90 -13.11 -15.91 20.61
N ALA A 91 -13.63 -16.92 21.29
CA ALA A 91 -13.63 -16.96 22.75
C ALA A 91 -12.21 -17.00 23.33
N GLU A 92 -11.28 -17.74 22.69
CA GLU A 92 -9.88 -17.77 23.12
C GLU A 92 -9.20 -16.40 22.97
N LYS A 93 -9.43 -15.73 21.86
CA LYS A 93 -8.88 -14.39 21.59
C LYS A 93 -9.44 -13.33 22.54
N LEU A 94 -10.73 -13.35 22.80
CA LEU A 94 -11.38 -12.41 23.70
C LEU A 94 -11.04 -12.63 25.19
N LYS A 95 -10.24 -13.66 25.55
CA LYS A 95 -9.66 -13.75 26.90
C LYS A 95 -8.58 -12.72 27.14
N THR A 96 -7.85 -12.34 26.10
CA THR A 96 -6.67 -11.44 26.18
C THR A 96 -6.85 -10.13 25.43
N GLU A 97 -7.81 -10.04 24.53
CA GLU A 97 -8.10 -8.89 23.67
C GLU A 97 -9.51 -8.36 23.98
N ASP A 98 -9.69 -7.05 24.08
CA ASP A 98 -11.03 -6.45 24.25
C ASP A 98 -11.86 -6.54 22.96
N ILE A 99 -11.19 -6.52 21.81
CA ILE A 99 -11.79 -6.64 20.48
C ILE A 99 -10.93 -7.56 19.62
N TYR A 100 -11.54 -8.61 19.08
CA TYR A 100 -10.91 -9.48 18.10
C TYR A 100 -11.38 -9.14 16.69
N ASN A 101 -10.45 -8.81 15.79
CA ASN A 101 -10.72 -8.41 14.42
C ASN A 101 -10.27 -9.46 13.42
N VAL A 102 -11.14 -9.77 12.45
CA VAL A 102 -10.85 -10.68 11.34
C VAL A 102 -11.06 -9.95 10.02
N ASP A 103 -9.96 -9.57 9.38
CA ASP A 103 -9.98 -9.00 8.03
C ASP A 103 -9.92 -10.10 6.97
N PHE A 104 -10.72 -9.96 5.90
CA PHE A 104 -10.72 -10.88 4.78
C PHE A 104 -11.13 -10.21 3.47
N HIS A 105 -10.75 -10.83 2.37
CA HIS A 105 -11.11 -10.42 1.02
C HIS A 105 -12.23 -11.33 0.50
N ALA A 106 -13.36 -10.75 0.14
CA ALA A 106 -14.46 -11.43 -0.52
C ALA A 106 -14.40 -11.18 -2.04
N SER A 107 -14.38 -12.23 -2.83
CA SER A 107 -14.38 -12.13 -4.30
C SER A 107 -15.62 -11.39 -4.81
N ARG A 108 -16.74 -11.56 -4.10
CA ARG A 108 -18.00 -10.87 -4.37
C ARG A 108 -18.80 -10.70 -3.08
N PHE A 109 -19.33 -9.49 -2.88
CA PHE A 109 -20.28 -9.21 -1.81
C PHE A 109 -21.43 -8.42 -2.38
N LEU A 110 -22.64 -9.03 -2.45
CA LEU A 110 -23.79 -8.52 -3.17
C LEU A 110 -23.45 -8.26 -4.66
N LYS A 111 -23.58 -7.01 -5.10
CA LYS A 111 -23.28 -6.59 -6.49
C LYS A 111 -21.84 -6.12 -6.69
N ARG A 112 -21.05 -5.99 -5.61
CA ARG A 112 -19.66 -5.51 -5.65
C ARG A 112 -18.68 -6.69 -5.74
N LYS A 113 -17.62 -6.55 -6.53
CA LYS A 113 -16.52 -7.49 -6.64
C LYS A 113 -15.32 -6.99 -5.85
N ASN A 114 -14.46 -7.88 -5.41
CA ASN A 114 -13.20 -7.58 -4.72
C ASN A 114 -13.41 -6.64 -3.51
N VAL A 115 -14.21 -7.08 -2.56
CA VAL A 115 -14.58 -6.29 -1.38
C VAL A 115 -13.79 -6.75 -0.18
N TYR A 116 -13.20 -5.81 0.55
CA TYR A 116 -12.55 -6.08 1.82
C TYR A 116 -13.51 -5.88 2.97
N LYS A 117 -13.55 -6.83 3.88
CA LYS A 117 -14.45 -6.85 5.03
C LYS A 117 -13.67 -7.05 6.30
N ARG A 118 -14.14 -6.41 7.36
CA ARG A 118 -13.73 -6.69 8.73
C ARG A 118 -14.92 -7.20 9.52
N VAL A 119 -14.72 -8.30 10.20
CA VAL A 119 -15.64 -8.77 11.24
C VAL A 119 -14.96 -8.58 12.57
N SER A 120 -15.62 -7.84 13.47
CA SER A 120 -15.12 -7.54 14.80
C SER A 120 -16.01 -8.20 15.85
N TYR A 121 -15.38 -8.82 16.81
CA TYR A 121 -16.02 -9.51 17.94
C TYR A 121 -15.64 -8.80 19.23
N ARG A 122 -16.60 -8.58 20.10
CA ARG A 122 -16.39 -8.07 21.46
C ARG A 122 -17.48 -8.54 22.39
N TYR A 123 -17.20 -8.66 23.69
CA TYR A 123 -18.26 -8.86 24.65
C TYR A 123 -19.08 -7.58 24.80
N MET A 124 -20.39 -7.76 24.96
CA MET A 124 -21.33 -6.66 25.15
C MET A 124 -21.19 -6.05 26.52
N ASP A 125 -20.95 -6.90 27.54
CA ASP A 125 -20.90 -6.52 28.94
C ASP A 125 -19.77 -7.24 29.70
N LYS A 126 -19.62 -6.88 30.99
CA LYS A 126 -18.60 -7.49 31.87
C LYS A 126 -18.90 -8.96 32.21
N ASN A 127 -20.12 -9.43 32.05
CA ASN A 127 -20.49 -10.82 32.33
C ASN A 127 -20.03 -11.78 31.26
N ARG A 128 -19.66 -11.27 30.07
CA ARG A 128 -19.19 -12.03 28.93
C ARG A 128 -20.16 -13.07 28.40
N ASP A 129 -21.46 -12.78 28.53
CA ASP A 129 -22.53 -13.68 28.10
C ASP A 129 -22.92 -13.50 26.66
N VAL A 130 -22.75 -12.28 26.12
CA VAL A 130 -23.15 -11.93 24.77
C VAL A 130 -21.97 -11.33 24.00
N ILE A 131 -21.73 -11.91 22.82
CA ILE A 131 -20.74 -11.42 21.87
C ILE A 131 -21.46 -10.58 20.82
N VAL A 132 -21.05 -9.33 20.68
CA VAL A 132 -21.46 -8.45 19.58
C VAL A 132 -20.55 -8.70 18.41
N ILE A 133 -21.13 -8.94 17.26
CA ILE A 133 -20.43 -9.20 16.01
C ILE A 133 -20.82 -8.09 15.03
N THR A 134 -19.85 -7.30 14.62
CA THR A 134 -20.05 -6.25 13.61
C THR A 134 -19.35 -6.60 12.31
N CYS A 135 -19.97 -6.27 11.18
CA CYS A 135 -19.35 -6.42 9.87
C CYS A 135 -19.30 -5.04 9.20
N GLU A 136 -18.13 -4.65 8.76
CA GLU A 136 -17.91 -3.38 8.06
C GLU A 136 -17.21 -3.57 6.70
N ASP A 137 -17.50 -2.65 5.76
CA ASP A 137 -16.79 -2.56 4.50
C ASP A 137 -15.53 -1.74 4.68
N THR A 138 -14.40 -2.41 4.71
CA THR A 138 -13.08 -1.77 4.83
C THR A 138 -12.44 -1.47 3.47
N SER A 139 -13.14 -1.70 2.37
CA SER A 139 -12.62 -1.50 1.01
C SER A 139 -12.09 -0.08 0.82
N ASN A 140 -12.79 0.93 1.33
CA ASN A 140 -12.34 2.31 1.20
C ASN A 140 -11.06 2.58 1.99
N TYR A 141 -10.88 1.97 3.17
CA TYR A 141 -9.66 2.10 3.97
C TYR A 141 -8.50 1.34 3.33
N ILE A 142 -8.73 0.12 2.87
CA ILE A 142 -7.71 -0.72 2.24
C ILE A 142 -7.39 -0.21 0.84
N LEU A 143 -8.39 0.18 0.04
CA LEU A 143 -8.18 0.78 -1.27
C LEU A 143 -7.51 2.16 -1.18
N SER A 144 -7.66 2.89 -0.05
CA SER A 144 -6.89 4.12 0.20
C SER A 144 -5.42 3.87 0.51
N ASP A 145 -5.03 2.66 0.92
CA ASP A 145 -3.64 2.28 1.22
C ASP A 145 -3.01 1.42 0.10
N ILE A 146 -3.81 0.87 -0.83
CA ILE A 146 -3.37 0.00 -1.93
C ILE A 146 -3.57 0.70 -3.27
N ASP A 147 -2.58 0.58 -4.14
CA ASP A 147 -2.68 1.02 -5.53
C ASP A 147 -3.48 0.00 -6.36
N PRO A 148 -4.59 0.40 -7.01
CA PRO A 148 -5.47 -0.53 -7.71
C PRO A 148 -4.85 -1.16 -8.97
N LEU A 149 -3.86 -0.52 -9.57
CA LEU A 149 -3.19 -1.00 -10.77
C LEU A 149 -2.18 -2.11 -10.44
N THR A 150 -1.36 -1.89 -9.42
CA THR A 150 -0.23 -2.76 -9.09
C THR A 150 -0.54 -3.76 -7.98
N GLY A 151 -1.57 -3.48 -7.17
CA GLY A 151 -2.00 -4.32 -6.04
C GLY A 151 -1.03 -4.33 -4.84
N ILE A 152 -0.01 -3.45 -4.82
CA ILE A 152 0.85 -3.18 -3.66
C ILE A 152 0.40 -1.88 -2.98
N TYR A 153 1.05 -1.48 -1.88
CA TYR A 153 0.69 -0.22 -1.22
C TYR A 153 0.82 0.98 -2.17
N ASN A 154 0.04 2.01 -1.93
CA ASN A 154 0.25 3.34 -2.50
C ASN A 154 1.09 4.20 -1.55
N LEU A 155 1.26 5.48 -1.87
CA LEU A 155 2.03 6.43 -1.04
C LEU A 155 1.54 6.49 0.41
N ASN A 156 0.22 6.55 0.63
CA ASN A 156 -0.36 6.60 1.98
C ASN A 156 -0.08 5.30 2.74
N GLY A 157 -0.33 4.16 2.11
CA GLY A 157 -0.04 2.85 2.66
C GLY A 157 1.44 2.68 3.03
N PHE A 158 2.34 3.18 2.19
CA PHE A 158 3.77 3.18 2.49
C PHE A 158 4.10 3.92 3.79
N HIS A 159 3.72 5.19 3.89
CA HIS A 159 4.05 6.00 5.06
C HIS A 159 3.45 5.48 6.35
N LYS A 160 2.21 5.02 6.30
CA LYS A 160 1.50 4.42 7.44
C LYS A 160 2.21 3.16 7.94
N ASN A 161 2.60 2.28 7.02
CA ASN A 161 3.26 1.01 7.38
C ASN A 161 4.70 1.21 7.84
N VAL A 162 5.49 2.10 7.24
CA VAL A 162 6.85 2.43 7.74
C VAL A 162 6.80 2.86 9.20
N LYS A 163 5.90 3.79 9.54
CA LYS A 163 5.76 4.28 10.91
C LYS A 163 5.40 3.16 11.90
N LYS A 164 4.49 2.27 11.49
CA LYS A 164 4.08 1.10 12.28
C LYS A 164 5.25 0.15 12.51
N TRP A 165 5.94 -0.25 11.43
CA TRP A 165 7.06 -1.20 11.48
C TRP A 165 8.20 -0.74 12.37
N ILE A 166 8.64 0.51 12.25
CA ILE A 166 9.72 1.07 13.09
C ILE A 166 9.33 1.02 14.56
N LYS A 167 8.06 1.31 14.88
CA LYS A 167 7.57 1.25 16.26
C LYS A 167 7.53 -0.17 16.82
N GLU A 168 7.16 -1.15 15.98
CA GLU A 168 7.01 -2.55 16.40
C GLU A 168 8.35 -3.31 16.50
N HIS A 169 9.40 -2.81 15.82
CA HIS A 169 10.70 -3.47 15.76
C HIS A 169 11.84 -2.51 16.11
N PRO A 170 11.89 -1.99 17.34
CA PRO A 170 12.93 -1.07 17.75
C PRO A 170 14.31 -1.73 17.68
N GLY A 171 15.29 -1.01 17.14
CA GLY A 171 16.68 -1.47 17.03
C GLY A 171 17.01 -2.34 15.82
N LYS A 172 16.02 -2.75 15.01
CA LYS A 172 16.32 -3.38 13.72
C LYS A 172 16.82 -2.34 12.71
N LYS A 173 17.72 -2.78 11.84
CA LYS A 173 18.21 -1.96 10.74
C LYS A 173 17.35 -2.17 9.50
N TYR A 174 16.99 -1.08 8.86
CA TYR A 174 16.16 -1.07 7.67
C TYR A 174 16.76 -0.24 6.56
N ARG A 175 16.32 -0.48 5.35
CA ARG A 175 16.62 0.33 4.17
C ARG A 175 15.36 0.69 3.40
N VAL A 176 15.45 1.81 2.70
CA VAL A 176 14.46 2.24 1.71
C VAL A 176 15.11 2.18 0.34
N GLN A 177 14.43 1.52 -0.58
CA GLN A 177 14.86 1.37 -1.98
C GLN A 177 13.83 2.05 -2.86
N ARG A 178 14.25 3.02 -3.68
CA ARG A 178 13.42 3.66 -4.69
C ARG A 178 13.77 3.12 -6.07
N TYR A 179 12.75 2.92 -6.89
CA TYR A 179 12.89 2.39 -8.24
C TYR A 179 12.17 3.29 -9.22
N ASN A 180 12.69 3.36 -10.46
CA ASN A 180 11.94 3.85 -11.60
C ASN A 180 12.27 3.05 -12.85
N ILE A 181 11.38 3.10 -13.84
CA ILE A 181 11.57 2.52 -15.16
C ILE A 181 12.13 3.63 -16.06
N ASP A 182 13.35 3.43 -16.58
CA ASP A 182 13.95 4.42 -17.47
C ASP A 182 13.12 4.58 -18.74
N LYS A 183 12.99 5.82 -19.20
CA LYS A 183 12.24 6.18 -20.43
C LYS A 183 10.78 5.71 -20.46
N PHE A 184 10.15 5.55 -19.30
CA PHE A 184 8.75 5.09 -19.22
C PHE A 184 7.78 5.96 -20.02
N ARG A 185 8.03 7.29 -20.08
CA ARG A 185 7.25 8.21 -20.92
C ARG A 185 7.36 7.85 -22.41
N ASP A 186 8.57 7.53 -22.88
CA ASP A 186 8.81 7.14 -24.28
C ASP A 186 8.14 5.80 -24.60
N ILE A 187 8.15 4.86 -23.64
CA ILE A 187 7.44 3.58 -23.75
C ILE A 187 5.94 3.84 -23.93
N ASN A 188 5.34 4.67 -23.09
CA ASN A 188 3.93 5.04 -23.21
C ASN A 188 3.62 5.75 -24.54
N GLY A 189 4.51 6.62 -25.01
CA GLY A 189 4.36 7.35 -26.26
C GLY A 189 4.42 6.46 -27.50
N ILE A 190 5.25 5.41 -27.49
CA ILE A 190 5.46 4.52 -28.65
C ILE A 190 4.50 3.33 -28.63
N TYR A 191 4.26 2.74 -27.46
CA TYR A 191 3.52 1.48 -27.33
C TYR A 191 2.13 1.63 -26.70
N GLY A 192 1.77 2.84 -26.25
CA GLY A 192 0.50 3.12 -25.63
C GLY A 192 0.45 2.86 -24.12
N TYR A 193 -0.54 3.47 -23.47
CA TYR A 193 -0.73 3.38 -22.01
C TYR A 193 -1.11 1.97 -21.53
N GLU A 194 -1.72 1.14 -22.38
CA GLU A 194 -2.07 -0.25 -22.01
C GLU A 194 -0.83 -1.08 -21.70
N LEU A 195 0.21 -0.96 -22.54
CA LEU A 195 1.48 -1.63 -22.28
C LEU A 195 2.18 -1.06 -21.05
N GLY A 196 2.19 0.26 -20.89
CA GLY A 196 2.74 0.89 -19.67
C GLY A 196 2.05 0.42 -18.41
N ASN A 197 0.74 0.37 -18.40
CA ASN A 197 -0.05 -0.15 -17.26
C ASN A 197 0.25 -1.63 -16.97
N LYS A 198 0.42 -2.44 -18.03
CA LYS A 198 0.81 -3.84 -17.87
C LYS A 198 2.20 -3.96 -17.24
N LEU A 199 3.17 -3.16 -17.68
CA LEU A 199 4.51 -3.10 -17.07
C LEU A 199 4.44 -2.73 -15.59
N LEU A 200 3.68 -1.70 -15.23
CA LEU A 200 3.49 -1.29 -13.83
C LEU A 200 2.84 -2.41 -13.00
N ALA A 201 1.82 -3.07 -13.53
CA ALA A 201 1.17 -4.18 -12.85
C ALA A 201 2.11 -5.37 -12.64
N ASP A 202 2.96 -5.69 -13.62
CA ASP A 202 3.96 -6.77 -13.52
C ASP A 202 5.09 -6.39 -12.54
N CYS A 203 5.48 -5.10 -12.45
CA CYS A 203 6.32 -4.58 -11.37
C CYS A 203 5.71 -4.88 -10.00
N GLY A 204 4.45 -4.51 -9.81
CA GLY A 204 3.73 -4.76 -8.55
C GLY A 204 3.67 -6.23 -8.18
N LYS A 205 3.43 -7.13 -9.15
CA LYS A 205 3.44 -8.59 -8.94
C LYS A 205 4.82 -9.08 -8.50
N HIS A 206 5.87 -8.64 -9.19
CA HIS A 206 7.24 -9.01 -8.85
C HIS A 206 7.57 -8.57 -7.41
N MET A 207 7.32 -7.31 -7.07
CA MET A 207 7.61 -6.76 -5.76
C MET A 207 6.86 -7.52 -4.67
N ARG A 208 5.56 -7.75 -4.83
CA ARG A 208 4.73 -8.49 -3.87
C ARG A 208 5.20 -9.94 -3.66
N LYS A 209 5.69 -10.60 -4.70
CA LYS A 209 6.24 -11.97 -4.60
C LYS A 209 7.47 -12.02 -3.70
N HIS A 210 8.24 -10.94 -3.64
CA HIS A 210 9.48 -10.84 -2.87
C HIS A 210 9.30 -10.08 -1.54
N ASP A 211 8.11 -9.57 -1.25
CA ASP A 211 7.80 -9.01 0.05
C ASP A 211 7.68 -10.16 1.08
N THR A 212 8.21 -9.90 2.25
CA THR A 212 8.28 -10.83 3.38
C THR A 212 7.61 -10.18 4.60
N PRO A 213 7.45 -10.88 5.72
CA PRO A 213 7.00 -10.23 6.95
C PRO A 213 7.84 -9.01 7.37
N ASP A 214 9.12 -8.96 6.96
CA ASP A 214 10.06 -7.87 7.27
C ASP A 214 10.28 -6.89 6.08
N SER A 215 9.44 -6.94 5.06
CA SER A 215 9.52 -6.02 3.92
C SER A 215 8.16 -5.80 3.26
N PHE A 216 7.98 -4.61 2.69
CA PHE A 216 6.80 -4.29 1.89
C PHE A 216 7.12 -3.24 0.83
N SER A 217 6.34 -3.26 -0.23
CA SER A 217 6.53 -2.43 -1.41
C SER A 217 5.32 -1.54 -1.68
N ALA A 218 5.56 -0.40 -2.33
CA ALA A 218 4.51 0.52 -2.74
C ALA A 218 4.77 1.12 -4.12
N HIS A 219 3.70 1.39 -4.83
CA HIS A 219 3.66 2.21 -6.03
C HIS A 219 3.31 3.64 -5.65
N LEU A 220 4.15 4.59 -5.96
CA LEU A 220 3.98 5.96 -5.53
C LEU A 220 3.23 6.81 -6.56
N ASN A 221 3.74 6.85 -7.76
CA ASN A 221 3.13 7.48 -8.93
C ASN A 221 3.91 7.12 -10.20
N ALA A 222 3.26 7.21 -11.36
CA ALA A 222 3.85 6.94 -12.67
C ALA A 222 4.69 5.66 -12.68
N ASP A 223 6.00 5.74 -12.88
CA ASP A 223 6.95 4.63 -12.87
C ASP A 223 7.78 4.54 -11.58
N HIS A 224 7.38 5.28 -10.53
CA HIS A 224 8.09 5.32 -9.27
C HIS A 224 7.55 4.31 -8.25
N PHE A 225 8.42 3.43 -7.80
CA PHE A 225 8.16 2.46 -6.75
C PHE A 225 9.08 2.66 -5.55
N VAL A 226 8.67 2.13 -4.40
CA VAL A 226 9.47 2.13 -3.19
C VAL A 226 9.33 0.80 -2.47
N ARG A 227 10.39 0.31 -1.85
CA ARG A 227 10.40 -0.84 -0.97
C ARG A 227 11.04 -0.46 0.35
N PHE A 228 10.40 -0.85 1.44
CA PHE A 228 10.96 -0.82 2.79
C PHE A 228 11.31 -2.26 3.18
N CYS A 229 12.52 -2.52 3.61
CA CYS A 229 12.95 -3.87 3.94
C CYS A 229 14.02 -3.89 5.04
N SER A 230 14.09 -5.00 5.78
CA SER A 230 15.20 -5.25 6.71
C SER A 230 16.55 -5.32 5.97
N GLU A 231 17.64 -4.92 6.63
CA GLU A 231 18.99 -5.06 6.09
C GLU A 231 19.36 -6.52 5.83
N ASP A 232 18.74 -7.46 6.58
CA ASP A 232 18.94 -8.91 6.43
C ASP A 232 18.16 -9.54 5.27
N SER A 233 17.36 -8.77 4.54
CA SER A 233 16.65 -9.24 3.35
C SER A 233 17.62 -9.45 2.17
N LEU A 234 17.10 -9.95 1.02
CA LEU A 234 17.87 -10.07 -0.22
C LEU A 234 18.73 -8.83 -0.45
N SER A 235 19.97 -9.03 -0.86
CA SER A 235 20.85 -7.93 -1.19
C SER A 235 20.21 -7.06 -2.31
N PRO A 236 20.49 -5.76 -2.34
CA PRO A 236 19.98 -4.88 -3.39
C PRO A 236 20.31 -5.36 -4.80
N GLN A 237 21.48 -5.97 -5.00
CA GLN A 237 21.89 -6.49 -6.29
C GLN A 237 21.06 -7.71 -6.69
N GLU A 238 20.90 -8.70 -5.81
CA GLU A 238 20.09 -9.90 -6.08
C GLU A 238 18.63 -9.53 -6.36
N TYR A 239 18.06 -8.59 -5.59
CA TYR A 239 16.71 -8.11 -5.82
C TYR A 239 16.58 -7.40 -7.17
N TYR A 240 17.57 -6.57 -7.53
CA TYR A 240 17.63 -5.87 -8.81
C TYR A 240 17.71 -6.84 -9.98
N ASP A 241 18.58 -7.85 -9.91
CA ASP A 241 18.79 -8.84 -10.96
C ASP A 241 17.50 -9.64 -11.21
N GLY A 242 16.83 -10.11 -10.16
CA GLY A 242 15.54 -10.79 -10.25
C GLY A 242 14.43 -9.88 -10.82
N PHE A 243 14.47 -8.59 -10.52
CA PHE A 243 13.54 -7.61 -11.07
C PHE A 243 13.79 -7.39 -12.56
N ALA A 244 15.05 -7.24 -12.98
CA ALA A 244 15.43 -7.09 -14.38
C ALA A 244 15.08 -8.33 -15.21
N GLU A 245 15.30 -9.53 -14.69
CA GLU A 245 14.92 -10.80 -15.32
C GLU A 245 13.42 -10.91 -15.59
N SER A 246 12.58 -10.40 -14.67
CA SER A 246 11.12 -10.45 -14.84
C SER A 246 10.61 -9.66 -16.04
N PHE A 247 11.43 -8.74 -16.59
CA PHE A 247 11.13 -7.94 -17.78
C PHE A 247 11.79 -8.44 -19.06
N ALA A 248 12.65 -9.45 -19.00
CA ALA A 248 13.37 -9.98 -20.16
C ALA A 248 12.43 -10.50 -21.27
N GLY A 249 11.17 -10.84 -20.91
CA GLY A 249 10.14 -11.28 -21.87
C GLY A 249 9.50 -10.16 -22.71
N TYR A 250 9.78 -8.89 -22.41
CA TYR A 250 9.23 -7.77 -23.17
C TYR A 250 10.09 -7.47 -24.41
N ALA A 251 9.58 -7.79 -25.60
CA ALA A 251 10.25 -7.50 -26.88
C ALA A 251 10.04 -6.03 -27.29
N LEU A 252 10.67 -5.10 -26.58
CA LEU A 252 10.60 -3.68 -26.88
C LEU A 252 11.80 -3.23 -27.72
N LYS A 253 11.59 -2.28 -28.65
CA LYS A 253 12.68 -1.62 -29.40
C LYS A 253 13.50 -0.69 -28.48
N ILE A 254 12.89 -0.17 -27.43
CA ILE A 254 13.57 0.58 -26.37
C ILE A 254 13.99 -0.42 -25.31
N PRO A 255 15.27 -0.49 -24.94
CA PRO A 255 15.72 -1.36 -23.86
C PRO A 255 15.06 -0.93 -22.53
N LEU A 256 14.37 -1.88 -21.90
CA LEU A 256 13.77 -1.67 -20.60
C LEU A 256 14.87 -1.74 -19.55
N SER A 257 15.12 -0.66 -18.87
CA SER A 257 16.04 -0.60 -17.73
C SER A 257 15.38 -0.01 -16.50
N ILE A 258 15.81 -0.50 -15.35
CA ILE A 258 15.33 -0.07 -14.06
C ILE A 258 16.50 0.56 -13.32
N HIS A 259 16.26 1.63 -12.60
CA HIS A 259 17.23 2.26 -11.75
C HIS A 259 16.80 2.12 -10.29
N MET A 260 17.77 2.00 -9.38
CA MET A 260 17.55 1.82 -7.95
C MET A 260 18.40 2.81 -7.14
N GLY A 261 17.72 3.55 -6.26
CA GLY A 261 18.36 4.39 -5.25
C GLY A 261 18.10 3.83 -3.86
N ILE A 262 19.11 3.78 -3.02
CA ILE A 262 19.08 3.12 -1.72
C ILE A 262 19.44 4.11 -0.62
N TYR A 263 18.67 4.10 0.45
CA TYR A 263 19.00 4.75 1.72
C TYR A 263 18.96 3.72 2.84
N ASP A 264 20.13 3.45 3.43
CA ASP A 264 20.25 2.69 4.66
C ASP A 264 19.94 3.62 5.84
N LEU A 265 19.04 3.21 6.74
CA LEU A 265 18.61 4.04 7.85
C LEU A 265 19.76 4.22 8.84
N CYS A 266 20.31 5.43 8.87
CA CYS A 266 21.38 5.83 9.79
C CYS A 266 20.86 6.61 11.00
N GLU A 267 19.64 7.15 10.91
CA GLU A 267 19.05 8.07 11.89
C GLU A 267 17.70 7.51 12.35
N PRO A 268 17.55 7.13 13.64
CA PRO A 268 16.32 6.49 14.13
C PRO A 268 15.08 7.40 14.10
N ASP A 269 15.25 8.72 14.04
CA ASP A 269 14.15 9.70 14.09
C ASP A 269 13.73 10.24 12.70
N CYS A 270 14.28 9.67 11.64
CA CYS A 270 13.95 10.10 10.29
C CYS A 270 12.53 9.64 9.92
N ASN A 271 11.68 10.57 9.49
CA ASN A 271 10.34 10.21 9.02
C ASN A 271 10.40 9.55 7.64
N SER A 272 9.34 8.79 7.30
CA SER A 272 9.25 8.01 6.07
C SER A 272 9.33 8.84 4.78
N TYR A 273 8.95 10.13 4.81
CA TYR A 273 9.09 11.04 3.69
C TYR A 273 10.56 11.36 3.43
N THR A 274 11.30 11.72 4.48
CA THR A 274 12.74 11.98 4.41
C THR A 274 13.52 10.75 3.97
N MET A 275 13.17 9.55 4.48
CA MET A 275 13.78 8.29 4.04
C MET A 275 13.59 8.05 2.54
N SER A 276 12.36 8.17 2.08
CA SER A 276 12.00 8.02 0.67
C SER A 276 12.69 9.06 -0.20
N TYR A 277 12.80 10.31 0.27
CA TYR A 277 13.49 11.39 -0.44
C TYR A 277 14.99 11.15 -0.53
N LYS A 278 15.66 10.73 0.54
CA LYS A 278 17.08 10.35 0.50
C LYS A 278 17.36 9.22 -0.51
N ALA A 279 16.48 8.21 -0.55
CA ALA A 279 16.57 7.15 -1.57
C ALA A 279 16.31 7.70 -3.00
N LEU A 280 15.44 8.70 -3.16
CA LEU A 280 15.21 9.38 -4.45
C LEU A 280 16.45 10.14 -4.93
N LEU A 281 17.16 10.85 -4.04
CA LEU A 281 18.42 11.52 -4.40
C LEU A 281 19.48 10.53 -4.87
N ALA A 282 19.57 9.36 -4.24
CA ALA A 282 20.43 8.28 -4.72
C ALA A 282 19.99 7.76 -6.09
N LEU A 283 18.70 7.60 -6.31
CA LEU A 283 18.13 7.18 -7.60
C LEU A 283 18.47 8.19 -8.71
N GLN A 284 18.36 9.49 -8.44
CA GLN A 284 18.71 10.54 -9.41
C GLN A 284 20.18 10.47 -9.82
N ALA A 285 21.08 10.09 -8.92
CA ALA A 285 22.49 9.92 -9.21
C ALA A 285 22.80 8.76 -10.18
N THR A 286 21.84 7.88 -10.49
CA THR A 286 21.96 6.82 -11.50
C THR A 286 21.57 7.27 -12.90
N LYS A 287 20.83 8.39 -13.03
CA LYS A 287 20.35 8.87 -14.35
C LYS A 287 21.50 9.09 -15.32
N GLY A 288 21.31 8.62 -16.56
CA GLY A 288 22.33 8.69 -17.62
C GLY A 288 23.52 7.74 -17.45
N LYS A 289 23.50 6.85 -16.43
CA LYS A 289 24.60 5.93 -16.16
C LYS A 289 24.15 4.48 -16.37
N PHE A 290 24.08 4.02 -17.61
CA PHE A 290 23.64 2.66 -17.95
C PHE A 290 24.40 1.55 -17.23
N ASN A 291 25.68 1.76 -16.92
CA ASN A 291 26.52 0.75 -16.25
C ASN A 291 26.44 0.81 -14.72
N ARG A 292 25.62 1.68 -14.13
CA ARG A 292 25.48 1.84 -12.68
C ARG A 292 24.01 2.10 -12.33
N PRO A 293 23.16 1.11 -12.46
CA PRO A 293 21.72 1.28 -12.20
C PRO A 293 21.38 1.38 -10.72
N ILE A 294 22.32 1.06 -9.82
CA ILE A 294 22.15 1.08 -8.37
C ILE A 294 23.06 2.15 -7.77
N ALA A 295 22.51 3.00 -6.90
CA ALA A 295 23.28 3.96 -6.13
C ALA A 295 22.79 4.04 -4.68
N TYR A 296 23.72 4.34 -3.78
CA TYR A 296 23.45 4.56 -2.36
C TYR A 296 23.45 6.05 -2.05
N TYR A 297 22.56 6.46 -1.15
CA TYR A 297 22.57 7.81 -0.61
C TYR A 297 23.87 8.08 0.12
N LYS A 298 24.46 9.23 -0.14
CA LYS A 298 25.67 9.73 0.54
C LYS A 298 25.37 11.05 1.25
N LYS A 299 25.96 11.22 2.43
CA LYS A 299 25.89 12.49 3.15
C LYS A 299 26.41 13.60 2.25
N GLY A 300 25.63 14.70 2.10
CA GLY A 300 25.93 15.81 1.18
C GLY A 300 25.07 15.85 -0.07
N MET A 301 24.45 14.74 -0.52
CA MET A 301 23.55 14.77 -1.70
C MET A 301 22.39 15.74 -1.52
N MET A 302 21.87 15.88 -0.31
CA MET A 302 20.78 16.84 -0.01
C MET A 302 21.28 18.29 -0.11
N GLY A 303 22.53 18.57 0.28
CA GLY A 303 23.12 19.91 0.13
C GLY A 303 23.27 20.32 -1.34
N VAL A 304 23.76 19.42 -2.18
CA VAL A 304 23.89 19.66 -3.63
C VAL A 304 22.53 19.94 -4.27
N GLU A 305 21.49 19.21 -3.88
CA GLU A 305 20.13 19.44 -4.40
C GLU A 305 19.58 20.82 -3.97
N LEU A 306 19.82 21.23 -2.72
CA LEU A 306 19.44 22.56 -2.25
C LEU A 306 20.16 23.68 -3.01
N GLU A 307 21.48 23.54 -3.20
CA GLU A 307 22.27 24.49 -3.98
C GLU A 307 21.77 24.61 -5.44
N GLN A 308 21.39 23.48 -6.06
CA GLN A 308 20.80 23.48 -7.39
C GLN A 308 19.45 24.18 -7.44
N GLN A 309 18.59 23.97 -6.44
CA GLN A 309 17.29 24.64 -6.33
C GLN A 309 17.46 26.15 -6.09
N GLU A 310 18.39 26.56 -5.23
CA GLU A 310 18.71 27.97 -5.00
C GLU A 310 19.20 28.63 -6.29
N PHE A 311 20.09 27.96 -7.03
CA PHE A 311 20.57 28.45 -8.32
C PHE A 311 19.42 28.62 -9.34
N LEU A 312 18.50 27.63 -9.43
CA LEU A 312 17.35 27.74 -10.33
C LEU A 312 16.39 28.86 -9.93
N ASN A 313 16.18 29.06 -8.63
CA ASN A 313 15.31 30.13 -8.14
C ASN A 313 15.91 31.54 -8.39
N ASP A 314 17.24 31.64 -8.43
CA ASP A 314 17.93 32.91 -8.74
C ASP A 314 18.04 33.20 -10.25
N LEU A 315 17.77 32.23 -11.12
CA LEU A 315 17.95 32.29 -12.56
C LEU A 315 17.13 33.42 -13.18
N ASP A 316 15.85 33.54 -12.84
CA ASP A 316 14.96 34.57 -13.38
C ASP A 316 15.44 35.96 -12.97
N ARG A 317 15.88 36.15 -11.72
CA ARG A 317 16.45 37.38 -11.22
C ARG A 317 17.77 37.73 -11.94
N ALA A 318 18.60 36.74 -12.20
CA ALA A 318 19.87 36.93 -12.90
C ALA A 318 19.67 37.32 -14.36
N ILE A 319 18.62 36.78 -15.02
CA ILE A 319 18.20 37.18 -16.37
C ILE A 319 17.69 38.64 -16.36
N GLU A 320 16.80 39.02 -15.42
CA GLU A 320 16.27 40.38 -15.29
C GLU A 320 17.35 41.43 -15.03
N LYS A 321 18.40 41.02 -14.30
CA LYS A 321 19.55 41.91 -14.00
C LYS A 321 20.64 41.88 -15.07
N GLU A 322 20.42 41.20 -16.18
CA GLU A 322 21.41 41.08 -17.25
C GLU A 322 22.78 40.53 -16.77
N GLU A 323 22.77 39.65 -15.76
CA GLU A 323 23.97 39.03 -15.21
C GLU A 323 24.60 38.05 -16.22
N PHE A 324 23.79 37.50 -17.14
CA PHE A 324 24.27 36.64 -18.22
C PHE A 324 24.74 37.44 -19.43
N LYS A 325 25.98 37.20 -19.84
CA LYS A 325 26.52 37.80 -21.05
C LYS A 325 26.73 36.71 -22.13
N VAL A 326 26.31 37.03 -23.35
CA VAL A 326 26.51 36.13 -24.49
C VAL A 326 27.88 36.39 -25.09
N TRP A 327 28.70 35.39 -25.16
CA TRP A 327 29.98 35.39 -25.85
C TRP A 327 29.88 34.53 -27.09
N PHE A 328 30.57 34.93 -28.19
CA PHE A 328 30.57 34.21 -29.42
C PHE A 328 31.92 33.58 -29.64
N GLN A 329 31.96 32.21 -29.75
CA GLN A 329 33.13 31.47 -30.15
C GLN A 329 33.11 31.30 -31.66
N PRO A 330 34.08 31.88 -32.41
CA PRO A 330 34.06 31.84 -33.86
C PRO A 330 34.37 30.42 -34.37
N GLN A 331 33.60 29.98 -35.39
CA GLN A 331 33.84 28.74 -36.14
C GLN A 331 34.45 29.09 -37.46
N VAL A 332 35.65 28.59 -37.75
CA VAL A 332 36.37 28.84 -38.99
C VAL A 332 36.52 27.54 -39.83
N ASN A 333 36.30 27.67 -41.10
CA ASN A 333 36.59 26.55 -42.03
C ASN A 333 38.10 26.28 -42.03
N TYR A 334 38.47 25.05 -41.74
CA TYR A 334 39.89 24.64 -41.62
C TYR A 334 40.72 24.91 -42.87
N SER A 335 40.16 24.60 -44.06
CA SER A 335 40.85 24.72 -45.33
C SER A 335 40.91 26.15 -45.87
N THR A 336 39.80 26.88 -45.77
CA THR A 336 39.73 28.27 -46.35
C THR A 336 40.07 29.36 -45.37
N LYS A 337 40.21 29.05 -44.07
CA LYS A 337 40.43 29.99 -42.96
C LYS A 337 39.36 31.10 -42.86
N ARG A 338 38.20 30.91 -43.48
CA ARG A 338 37.08 31.87 -43.43
C ARG A 338 36.17 31.53 -42.26
N LEU A 339 35.64 32.58 -41.65
CA LEU A 339 34.59 32.48 -40.65
C LEU A 339 33.33 31.93 -41.29
N ILE A 340 32.77 30.85 -40.73
CA ILE A 340 31.58 30.18 -41.22
C ILE A 340 30.40 30.25 -40.24
N GLY A 341 30.66 30.65 -38.99
CA GLY A 341 29.66 30.76 -37.97
C GLY A 341 30.27 31.12 -36.63
N ALA A 342 29.43 31.18 -35.61
CA ALA A 342 29.85 31.32 -34.20
C ALA A 342 28.91 30.52 -33.32
N GLU A 343 29.45 29.94 -32.27
CA GLU A 343 28.65 29.36 -31.17
C GLU A 343 28.41 30.42 -30.12
N ALA A 344 27.13 30.60 -29.72
CA ALA A 344 26.75 31.49 -28.66
C ALA A 344 26.88 30.81 -27.33
N LEU A 345 27.75 31.27 -26.47
CA LEU A 345 28.03 30.75 -25.13
C LEU A 345 27.63 31.77 -24.07
N ILE A 346 26.92 31.30 -23.05
CA ILE A 346 26.58 32.13 -21.87
C ILE A 346 27.77 32.12 -20.90
N ARG A 347 28.09 33.26 -20.34
CA ARG A 347 29.09 33.45 -19.31
C ARG A 347 28.54 34.33 -18.19
#